data_82b18419fa17596749b1d5db28ecf9ff
#
_entry.id   82b18419fa17596749b1d5db28ecf9ff
#
_cell.length_a   1.000
_cell.length_b   1.000
_cell.length_c   1.000
_cell.angle_alpha   90.00
_cell.angle_beta   90.00
_cell.angle_gamma   90.00
#
_symmetry.space_group_name_H-M   'P 1'
#
loop_
_entity.id
_entity.type
_entity.pdbx_description
1 polymer ?
#
loop_
_entity_poly.entity_id
_entity_poly.type
_entity_poly.pdbx_seq_one_letter_code
_entity_poly.pdbx_strand_id
1 'polypeptide(L)'
;ADICDTTMAIAEQQGTQIYIINEDGLVGNFETQYPILKVRVSTQGMVAVVQEQDNITWINLYQADGTVVANDKTTVSETGYPMDVDLSPNGQRMAVSYLGMKEGILGSSVVFYDFGTLGQKKENNIISSVECQDAILPELYFVDNTRAVAVADNGFYVFGGGEEPAQTAEIDFTEEIIGSFHDDSQIGFLFLNEDGDQEYRMELYNYSGRRKKTRKIDATFDNIKIENGQILMYNEKGFDVFSETGRLRFTSAYEKEVEELFYFGSFRTYLVVTKDSFDWIRVK
;
A
#
# COMPACT_ATOMS: atom_id res chain seq x y z
N ALA A 1 -7.84 -7.94 -3.92
CA ALA A 1 -7.24 -8.76 -2.86
C ALA A 1 -6.17 -7.96 -2.14
N ASP A 2 -5.86 -8.35 -0.90
CA ASP A 2 -4.79 -7.79 -0.10
C ASP A 2 -4.08 -8.89 0.67
N ILE A 3 -2.79 -8.71 0.95
CA ILE A 3 -1.94 -9.71 1.62
C ILE A 3 -1.13 -9.01 2.70
N CYS A 4 -1.18 -9.59 3.91
CA CYS A 4 -0.31 -9.21 5.02
C CYS A 4 0.38 -10.46 5.56
N ASP A 5 1.70 -10.55 5.34
CA ASP A 5 2.52 -11.73 5.64
C ASP A 5 1.96 -13.00 4.95
N THR A 6 1.45 -13.95 5.69
CA THR A 6 0.88 -15.22 5.18
C THR A 6 -0.65 -15.21 5.11
N THR A 7 -1.29 -14.11 5.44
CA THR A 7 -2.75 -13.97 5.43
C THR A 7 -3.20 -13.12 4.24
N MET A 8 -4.18 -13.61 3.50
CA MET A 8 -4.76 -12.95 2.34
C MET A 8 -6.26 -12.74 2.53
N ALA A 9 -6.75 -11.55 2.18
CA ALA A 9 -8.17 -11.28 1.99
C ALA A 9 -8.49 -11.14 0.51
N ILE A 10 -9.48 -11.90 0.05
CA ILE A 10 -10.01 -11.83 -1.31
C ILE A 10 -11.44 -11.31 -1.23
N ALA A 11 -11.70 -10.20 -1.89
CA ALA A 11 -13.03 -9.60 -1.94
C ALA A 11 -13.55 -9.55 -3.37
N GLU A 12 -14.85 -9.74 -3.53
CA GLU A 12 -15.53 -9.55 -4.80
C GLU A 12 -15.59 -8.05 -5.12
N GLN A 13 -15.07 -7.67 -6.28
CA GLN A 13 -15.07 -6.25 -6.69
C GLN A 13 -16.51 -5.77 -6.94
N GLN A 14 -16.90 -4.69 -6.24
CA GLN A 14 -18.29 -4.16 -6.23
C GLN A 14 -19.36 -5.17 -5.77
N GLY A 15 -18.94 -6.32 -5.27
CA GLY A 15 -19.80 -7.29 -4.59
C GLY A 15 -19.72 -7.15 -3.07
N THR A 16 -20.14 -8.21 -2.37
CA THR A 16 -20.23 -8.20 -0.90
C THR A 16 -19.46 -9.33 -0.23
N GLN A 17 -18.93 -10.29 -1.01
CA GLN A 17 -18.27 -11.47 -0.48
C GLN A 17 -16.80 -11.19 -0.14
N ILE A 18 -16.37 -11.67 1.03
CA ILE A 18 -14.97 -11.67 1.47
C ILE A 18 -14.58 -13.08 1.93
N TYR A 19 -13.39 -13.49 1.51
CA TYR A 19 -12.73 -14.72 1.96
C TYR A 19 -11.38 -14.38 2.56
N ILE A 20 -11.06 -14.94 3.72
CA ILE A 20 -9.77 -14.83 4.39
C ILE A 20 -9.11 -16.19 4.35
N ILE A 21 -7.91 -16.26 3.81
CA ILE A 21 -7.12 -17.49 3.67
C ILE A 21 -5.70 -17.26 4.20
N ASN A 22 -5.09 -18.34 4.66
CA ASN A 22 -3.68 -18.39 5.01
C ASN A 22 -3.05 -19.71 4.51
N GLU A 23 -1.83 -20.01 4.95
CA GLU A 23 -1.14 -21.26 4.56
C GLU A 23 -1.89 -22.54 4.95
N ASP A 24 -2.71 -22.50 6.00
CA ASP A 24 -3.53 -23.63 6.47
C ASP A 24 -4.87 -23.74 5.74
N GLY A 25 -5.22 -22.77 4.90
CA GLY A 25 -6.43 -22.73 4.08
C GLY A 25 -7.40 -21.61 4.49
N LEU A 26 -8.72 -21.88 4.39
CA LEU A 26 -9.77 -20.90 4.69
C LEU A 26 -9.85 -20.62 6.18
N VAL A 27 -9.57 -19.37 6.56
CA VAL A 27 -9.68 -18.85 7.95
C VAL A 27 -11.09 -18.41 8.24
N GLY A 28 -11.75 -17.76 7.28
CA GLY A 28 -13.11 -17.28 7.42
C GLY A 28 -13.67 -16.70 6.12
N ASN A 29 -15.00 -16.52 6.12
CA ASN A 29 -15.69 -15.82 5.04
C ASN A 29 -16.94 -15.14 5.59
N PHE A 30 -17.33 -14.05 4.97
CA PHE A 30 -18.54 -13.33 5.34
C PHE A 30 -19.02 -12.41 4.21
N GLU A 31 -20.26 -11.93 4.36
CA GLU A 31 -20.83 -10.93 3.46
C GLU A 31 -20.89 -9.58 4.16
N THR A 32 -20.54 -8.53 3.41
CA THR A 32 -20.70 -7.14 3.84
C THR A 32 -22.10 -6.63 3.48
N GLN A 33 -22.52 -5.55 4.14
CA GLN A 33 -23.85 -4.97 3.90
C GLN A 33 -23.92 -4.20 2.58
N TYR A 34 -22.82 -3.58 2.15
CA TYR A 34 -22.73 -2.72 0.98
C TYR A 34 -21.61 -3.17 0.05
N PRO A 35 -21.63 -2.75 -1.23
CA PRO A 35 -20.57 -3.10 -2.18
C PRO A 35 -19.18 -2.67 -1.71
N ILE A 36 -18.21 -3.55 -1.92
CA ILE A 36 -16.81 -3.38 -1.50
C ILE A 36 -16.06 -2.58 -2.54
N LEU A 37 -15.41 -1.50 -2.11
CA LEU A 37 -14.47 -0.72 -2.92
C LEU A 37 -13.01 -1.16 -2.66
N LYS A 38 -12.66 -1.36 -1.40
CA LYS A 38 -11.29 -1.70 -0.98
C LYS A 38 -11.31 -2.62 0.23
N VAL A 39 -10.31 -3.49 0.30
CA VAL A 39 -10.08 -4.40 1.43
C VAL A 39 -8.62 -4.34 1.84
N ARG A 40 -8.36 -4.38 3.16
CA ARG A 40 -7.03 -4.56 3.75
C ARG A 40 -7.11 -5.60 4.84
N VAL A 41 -6.05 -6.39 4.98
CA VAL A 41 -6.00 -7.48 5.95
C VAL A 41 -4.79 -7.37 6.86
N SER A 42 -4.93 -7.77 8.11
CA SER A 42 -3.83 -7.95 9.06
C SER A 42 -3.34 -9.40 9.07
N THR A 43 -2.17 -9.65 9.70
CA THR A 43 -1.62 -11.00 9.86
C THR A 43 -2.54 -11.94 10.64
N GLN A 44 -3.46 -11.40 11.43
CA GLN A 44 -4.40 -12.17 12.26
C GLN A 44 -5.78 -12.34 11.62
N GLY A 45 -5.96 -11.86 10.38
CA GLY A 45 -7.23 -11.96 9.66
C GLY A 45 -8.25 -10.88 10.04
N MET A 46 -7.86 -9.81 10.74
CA MET A 46 -8.69 -8.61 10.83
C MET A 46 -8.77 -7.96 9.45
N VAL A 47 -9.95 -7.50 9.05
CA VAL A 47 -10.20 -6.96 7.71
C VAL A 47 -10.83 -5.57 7.79
N ALA A 48 -10.14 -4.56 7.29
CA ALA A 48 -10.73 -3.25 7.02
C ALA A 48 -11.35 -3.24 5.63
N VAL A 49 -12.59 -2.74 5.53
CA VAL A 49 -13.36 -2.72 4.29
C VAL A 49 -13.91 -1.33 4.06
N VAL A 50 -13.58 -0.75 2.91
CA VAL A 50 -14.21 0.46 2.41
C VAL A 50 -15.37 0.06 1.53
N GLN A 51 -16.55 0.57 1.83
CA GLN A 51 -17.81 0.28 1.14
C GLN A 51 -18.47 1.59 0.75
N GLU A 52 -19.26 1.60 -0.30
CA GLU A 52 -20.00 2.78 -0.72
C GLU A 52 -21.44 2.41 -1.11
N GLN A 53 -22.38 3.22 -0.64
CA GLN A 53 -23.75 3.21 -1.10
C GLN A 53 -24.37 4.60 -0.99
N ASP A 54 -25.09 5.03 -2.04
CA ASP A 54 -25.81 6.30 -2.08
C ASP A 54 -24.96 7.54 -1.75
N ASN A 55 -23.69 7.56 -2.21
CA ASN A 55 -22.66 8.59 -1.94
C ASN A 55 -22.26 8.69 -0.46
N ILE A 56 -22.50 7.64 0.30
CA ILE A 56 -22.02 7.49 1.67
C ILE A 56 -20.94 6.42 1.66
N THR A 57 -19.79 6.74 2.23
CA THR A 57 -18.71 5.78 2.39
C THR A 57 -18.69 5.25 3.83
N TRP A 58 -18.54 3.95 3.94
CA TRP A 58 -18.43 3.23 5.20
C TRP A 58 -17.05 2.61 5.30
N ILE A 59 -16.40 2.77 6.44
CA ILE A 59 -15.15 2.09 6.76
C ILE A 59 -15.42 1.17 7.93
N ASN A 60 -15.47 -0.11 7.63
CA ASN A 60 -15.80 -1.14 8.62
C ASN A 60 -14.57 -2.00 8.91
N LEU A 61 -14.40 -2.34 10.18
CA LEU A 61 -13.41 -3.31 10.62
C LEU A 61 -14.13 -4.58 11.08
N TYR A 62 -13.71 -5.71 10.51
CA TYR A 62 -14.27 -7.03 10.80
C TYR A 62 -13.21 -7.97 11.36
N GLN A 63 -13.63 -8.91 12.20
CA GLN A 63 -12.87 -10.14 12.45
C GLN A 63 -13.04 -11.11 11.28
N ALA A 64 -12.18 -12.13 11.21
CA ALA A 64 -12.21 -13.12 10.15
C ALA A 64 -13.55 -13.88 10.03
N ASP A 65 -14.33 -13.95 11.09
CA ASP A 65 -15.66 -14.57 11.13
C ASP A 65 -16.80 -13.62 10.72
N GLY A 66 -16.48 -12.38 10.32
CA GLY A 66 -17.44 -11.35 9.96
C GLY A 66 -18.01 -10.54 11.14
N THR A 67 -17.54 -10.79 12.36
CA THR A 67 -17.93 -9.96 13.51
C THR A 67 -17.44 -8.53 13.32
N VAL A 68 -18.35 -7.55 13.35
CA VAL A 68 -18.02 -6.13 13.24
C VAL A 68 -17.34 -5.65 14.51
N VAL A 69 -16.13 -5.12 14.37
CA VAL A 69 -15.34 -4.52 15.45
C VAL A 69 -15.57 -3.01 15.51
N ALA A 70 -15.60 -2.37 14.34
CA ALA A 70 -15.87 -0.94 14.21
C ALA A 70 -16.66 -0.67 12.92
N ASN A 71 -17.48 0.36 12.97
CA ASN A 71 -18.25 0.85 11.84
C ASN A 71 -18.15 2.38 11.85
N ASP A 72 -17.45 2.95 10.91
CA ASP A 72 -17.31 4.39 10.74
C ASP A 72 -17.99 4.84 9.45
N LYS A 73 -18.90 5.80 9.60
CA LYS A 73 -19.61 6.42 8.49
C LYS A 73 -18.96 7.75 8.16
N THR A 74 -18.48 7.89 6.95
CA THR A 74 -17.84 9.11 6.49
C THR A 74 -18.72 9.82 5.46
N THR A 75 -18.75 11.14 5.55
CA THR A 75 -19.37 12.00 4.54
C THR A 75 -18.36 12.99 4.03
N VAL A 76 -18.37 13.25 2.72
CA VAL A 76 -17.41 14.18 2.09
C VAL A 76 -17.41 15.57 2.74
N SER A 77 -18.56 16.00 3.26
CA SER A 77 -18.70 17.32 3.89
C SER A 77 -18.11 17.42 5.30
N GLU A 78 -17.97 16.31 6.02
CA GLU A 78 -17.52 16.30 7.42
C GLU A 78 -16.10 15.79 7.57
N THR A 79 -15.78 14.67 6.94
CA THR A 79 -14.48 14.00 7.07
C THR A 79 -13.61 14.08 5.82
N GLY A 80 -14.21 14.39 4.67
CA GLY A 80 -13.57 14.24 3.36
C GLY A 80 -13.88 12.88 2.72
N TYR A 81 -13.33 12.69 1.52
CA TYR A 81 -13.41 11.43 0.78
C TYR A 81 -12.23 10.52 1.17
N PRO A 82 -12.48 9.28 1.63
CA PRO A 82 -11.38 8.36 1.96
C PRO A 82 -10.67 7.90 0.68
N MET A 83 -9.39 8.24 0.59
CA MET A 83 -8.53 7.88 -0.54
C MET A 83 -7.95 6.48 -0.36
N ASP A 84 -7.42 6.19 0.81
CA ASP A 84 -6.85 4.89 1.15
C ASP A 84 -7.03 4.56 2.63
N VAL A 85 -6.95 3.26 2.93
CA VAL A 85 -7.01 2.69 4.26
C VAL A 85 -5.98 1.59 4.37
N ASP A 86 -5.35 1.45 5.53
CA ASP A 86 -4.52 0.28 5.82
C ASP A 86 -4.59 -0.11 7.29
N LEU A 87 -4.24 -1.37 7.58
CA LEU A 87 -4.16 -1.96 8.91
C LEU A 87 -2.71 -2.20 9.31
N SER A 88 -2.41 -1.93 10.57
CA SER A 88 -1.16 -2.42 11.14
C SER A 88 -1.08 -3.96 11.07
N PRO A 89 0.10 -4.55 10.90
CA PRO A 89 0.24 -6.00 10.79
C PRO A 89 -0.46 -6.79 11.91
N ASN A 90 -0.49 -6.29 13.13
CA ASN A 90 -1.20 -6.91 14.25
C ASN A 90 -2.71 -6.61 14.31
N GLY A 91 -3.27 -5.87 13.35
CA GLY A 91 -4.69 -5.52 13.27
C GLY A 91 -5.20 -4.58 14.36
N GLN A 92 -4.33 -4.04 15.21
CA GLN A 92 -4.72 -3.19 16.33
C GLN A 92 -4.95 -1.74 15.94
N ARG A 93 -4.27 -1.28 14.88
CA ARG A 93 -4.38 0.09 14.37
C ARG A 93 -4.88 0.08 12.93
N MET A 94 -5.62 1.12 12.61
CA MET A 94 -6.02 1.45 11.25
C MET A 94 -5.64 2.90 10.98
N ALA A 95 -5.19 3.18 9.78
CA ALA A 95 -5.00 4.53 9.29
C ALA A 95 -5.85 4.73 8.03
N VAL A 96 -6.40 5.93 7.89
CA VAL A 96 -7.20 6.32 6.72
C VAL A 96 -6.74 7.66 6.23
N SER A 97 -6.42 7.78 4.95
CA SER A 97 -6.18 9.06 4.29
C SER A 97 -7.48 9.61 3.72
N TYR A 98 -7.77 10.86 4.01
CA TYR A 98 -8.96 11.57 3.53
C TYR A 98 -8.55 12.76 2.66
N LEU A 99 -9.25 12.95 1.55
CA LEU A 99 -9.17 14.14 0.73
C LEU A 99 -10.34 15.07 1.08
N GLY A 100 -10.04 16.27 1.50
CA GLY A 100 -11.05 17.23 1.92
C GLY A 100 -10.71 18.66 1.53
N MET A 101 -11.65 19.56 1.80
CA MET A 101 -11.47 20.98 1.60
C MET A 101 -11.58 21.71 2.96
N LYS A 102 -10.53 22.40 3.35
CA LYS A 102 -10.50 23.19 4.58
C LYS A 102 -10.22 24.65 4.22
N GLU A 103 -11.11 25.55 4.61
CA GLU A 103 -10.99 26.99 4.30
C GLU A 103 -10.80 27.32 2.82
N GLY A 104 -11.34 26.45 1.93
CA GLY A 104 -11.22 26.63 0.48
C GLY A 104 -9.94 26.06 -0.14
N ILE A 105 -9.08 25.43 0.66
CA ILE A 105 -7.85 24.75 0.22
C ILE A 105 -8.12 23.26 0.19
N LEU A 106 -7.82 22.61 -0.95
CA LEU A 106 -7.85 21.17 -1.08
C LEU A 106 -6.58 20.59 -0.44
N GLY A 107 -6.74 19.54 0.36
CA GLY A 107 -5.63 18.88 1.01
C GLY A 107 -6.08 17.55 1.58
N SER A 108 -5.13 16.81 2.13
CA SER A 108 -5.41 15.53 2.76
C SER A 108 -5.21 15.59 4.27
N SER A 109 -5.84 14.64 4.96
CA SER A 109 -5.56 14.34 6.36
C SER A 109 -5.40 12.85 6.56
N VAL A 110 -4.62 12.43 7.54
CA VAL A 110 -4.51 11.03 7.95
C VAL A 110 -5.06 10.88 9.35
N VAL A 111 -6.09 10.04 9.50
CA VAL A 111 -6.72 9.73 10.78
C VAL A 111 -6.27 8.35 11.23
N PHE A 112 -5.82 8.26 12.47
CA PHE A 112 -5.37 7.02 13.10
C PHE A 112 -6.37 6.55 14.13
N TYR A 113 -6.72 5.27 14.03
CA TYR A 113 -7.61 4.56 14.95
C TYR A 113 -6.82 3.50 15.72
N ASP A 114 -7.22 3.24 16.96
CA ASP A 114 -6.69 2.13 17.78
C ASP A 114 -7.86 1.34 18.34
N PHE A 115 -7.91 0.05 18.11
CA PHE A 115 -8.97 -0.85 18.56
C PHE A 115 -8.58 -1.61 19.84
N GLY A 116 -7.39 -1.33 20.38
CA GLY A 116 -6.93 -1.83 21.67
C GLY A 116 -7.42 -0.99 22.85
N THR A 117 -6.76 -1.15 23.97
CA THR A 117 -7.11 -0.48 25.24
C THR A 117 -6.98 1.06 25.19
N LEU A 118 -6.18 1.58 24.28
CA LEU A 118 -5.99 3.01 24.11
C LEU A 118 -7.21 3.63 23.42
N GLY A 119 -7.59 3.10 22.27
CA GLY A 119 -8.70 3.63 21.48
C GLY A 119 -10.05 3.45 22.14
N GLN A 120 -10.25 2.35 22.92
CA GLN A 120 -11.48 2.15 23.70
C GLN A 120 -11.78 3.28 24.71
N LYS A 121 -10.81 4.13 25.04
CA LYS A 121 -10.95 5.30 25.92
C LYS A 121 -11.18 6.59 25.13
N LYS A 122 -11.11 6.56 23.81
CA LYS A 122 -11.24 7.71 22.91
C LYS A 122 -12.58 7.62 22.17
N GLU A 123 -13.08 8.77 21.77
CA GLU A 123 -14.27 8.85 20.94
C GLU A 123 -14.01 8.23 19.55
N ASN A 124 -14.87 7.35 19.11
CA ASN A 124 -14.75 6.64 17.81
C ASN A 124 -13.42 5.91 17.59
N ASN A 125 -12.71 5.54 18.67
CA ASN A 125 -11.38 4.93 18.63
C ASN A 125 -10.29 5.81 17.96
N ILE A 126 -10.55 7.08 17.69
CA ILE A 126 -9.59 8.00 17.05
C ILE A 126 -8.52 8.40 18.07
N ILE A 127 -7.27 8.10 17.74
CA ILE A 127 -6.12 8.43 18.59
C ILE A 127 -5.34 9.64 18.07
N SER A 128 -5.39 9.93 16.77
CA SER A 128 -4.72 11.08 16.17
C SER A 128 -5.33 11.43 14.83
N SER A 129 -5.22 12.69 14.43
CA SER A 129 -5.50 13.20 13.09
C SER A 129 -4.41 14.19 12.70
N VAL A 130 -3.79 13.99 11.55
CA VAL A 130 -2.68 14.79 11.03
C VAL A 130 -3.09 15.40 9.70
N GLU A 131 -3.03 16.71 9.59
CA GLU A 131 -3.30 17.45 8.37
C GLU A 131 -2.05 17.49 7.49
N CYS A 132 -2.21 17.17 6.20
CA CYS A 132 -1.19 17.28 5.16
C CYS A 132 -1.72 18.29 4.13
N GLN A 133 -1.38 19.58 4.34
CA GLN A 133 -1.84 20.65 3.49
C GLN A 133 -1.13 20.62 2.14
N ASP A 134 -1.86 21.00 1.07
CA ASP A 134 -1.33 21.07 -0.29
C ASP A 134 -0.79 19.72 -0.86
N ALA A 135 -1.23 18.59 -0.30
CA ALA A 135 -0.87 17.25 -0.75
C ALA A 135 -2.11 16.35 -0.93
N ILE A 136 -2.09 15.51 -1.95
CA ILE A 136 -3.06 14.43 -2.16
C ILE A 136 -2.39 13.12 -1.80
N LEU A 137 -3.01 12.33 -0.89
CA LEU A 137 -2.45 11.10 -0.37
C LEU A 137 -3.20 9.86 -0.89
N PRO A 138 -2.95 9.42 -2.13
CA PRO A 138 -3.68 8.32 -2.77
C PRO A 138 -3.30 6.94 -2.25
N GLU A 139 -2.17 6.81 -1.58
CA GLU A 139 -1.66 5.54 -1.06
C GLU A 139 -1.21 5.71 0.39
N LEU A 140 -1.61 4.74 1.23
CA LEU A 140 -1.29 4.70 2.66
C LEU A 140 -1.01 3.26 3.07
N TYR A 141 0.06 3.01 3.82
CA TYR A 141 0.38 1.69 4.31
C TYR A 141 1.13 1.71 5.65
N PHE A 142 0.98 0.65 6.44
CA PHE A 142 1.78 0.42 7.63
C PHE A 142 3.08 -0.31 7.28
N VAL A 143 4.19 0.21 7.77
CA VAL A 143 5.51 -0.43 7.70
C VAL A 143 5.69 -1.44 8.83
N ASP A 144 5.12 -1.10 9.99
CA ASP A 144 5.10 -1.92 11.19
C ASP A 144 3.86 -1.57 12.04
N ASN A 145 3.76 -2.13 13.24
CA ASN A 145 2.59 -1.91 14.12
C ASN A 145 2.41 -0.46 14.61
N THR A 146 3.38 0.41 14.38
CA THR A 146 3.42 1.78 14.96
C THR A 146 3.72 2.88 13.96
N ARG A 147 4.17 2.51 12.77
CA ARG A 147 4.63 3.44 11.75
C ARG A 147 3.85 3.23 10.46
N ALA A 148 3.29 4.30 9.94
CA ALA A 148 2.61 4.34 8.65
C ALA A 148 3.31 5.32 7.70
N VAL A 149 3.11 5.13 6.42
CA VAL A 149 3.63 5.98 5.35
C VAL A 149 2.49 6.33 4.41
N ALA A 150 2.40 7.59 4.02
CA ALA A 150 1.53 8.02 2.93
C ALA A 150 2.38 8.50 1.77
N VAL A 151 2.10 7.96 0.58
CA VAL A 151 2.66 8.47 -0.68
C VAL A 151 1.76 9.60 -1.16
N ALA A 152 2.38 10.74 -1.45
CA ALA A 152 1.70 11.92 -1.96
C ALA A 152 1.96 12.09 -3.45
N ASP A 153 1.14 12.92 -4.09
CA ASP A 153 1.33 13.36 -5.48
C ASP A 153 2.66 14.11 -5.68
N ASN A 154 3.19 14.71 -4.62
CA ASN A 154 4.44 15.48 -4.62
C ASN A 154 5.52 14.95 -3.67
N GLY A 155 5.38 13.74 -3.09
CA GLY A 155 6.36 13.24 -2.13
C GLY A 155 5.87 12.10 -1.26
N PHE A 156 6.30 12.07 0.00
CA PHE A 156 5.79 11.12 0.98
C PHE A 156 5.90 11.63 2.41
N TYR A 157 5.02 11.13 3.25
CA TYR A 157 4.93 11.40 4.66
C TYR A 157 5.17 10.14 5.47
N VAL A 158 5.88 10.26 6.60
CA VAL A 158 6.05 9.16 7.55
C VAL A 158 5.40 9.56 8.87
N PHE A 159 4.54 8.70 9.37
CA PHE A 159 3.85 8.88 10.64
C PHE A 159 4.32 7.84 11.64
N GLY A 160 4.44 8.23 12.89
CA GLY A 160 4.85 7.35 13.98
C GLY A 160 4.72 8.04 15.32
N GLY A 161 5.14 7.36 16.38
CA GLY A 161 5.09 7.91 17.71
C GLY A 161 3.96 7.36 18.57
N GLY A 162 4.28 6.43 19.40
CA GLY A 162 3.57 5.92 20.57
C GLY A 162 2.04 5.90 20.51
N GLU A 163 1.43 6.58 21.50
CA GLU A 163 -0.03 6.58 21.71
C GLU A 163 -0.78 7.52 20.76
N GLU A 164 -0.12 8.58 20.29
CA GLU A 164 -0.69 9.58 19.37
C GLU A 164 0.25 9.70 18.16
N PRO A 165 0.01 8.94 17.07
CA PRO A 165 0.82 9.05 15.86
C PRO A 165 0.85 10.47 15.32
N ALA A 166 2.06 10.92 14.97
CA ALA A 166 2.29 12.25 14.41
C ALA A 166 3.23 12.14 13.20
N GLN A 167 3.30 13.17 12.39
CA GLN A 167 4.26 13.25 11.29
C GLN A 167 5.69 13.28 11.86
N THR A 168 6.52 12.35 11.42
CA THR A 168 7.92 12.18 11.83
C THR A 168 8.89 12.53 10.72
N ALA A 169 8.46 12.44 9.46
CA ALA A 169 9.21 12.90 8.30
C ALA A 169 8.25 13.34 7.19
N GLU A 170 8.73 14.25 6.35
CA GLU A 170 8.09 14.76 5.15
C GLU A 170 9.16 15.00 4.10
N ILE A 171 8.97 14.48 2.92
CA ILE A 171 9.87 14.64 1.79
C ILE A 171 9.03 15.11 0.59
N ASP A 172 9.35 16.30 0.10
CA ASP A 172 8.73 16.89 -1.08
C ASP A 172 9.64 16.75 -2.29
N PHE A 173 9.04 16.44 -3.42
CA PHE A 173 9.69 16.44 -4.72
C PHE A 173 9.16 17.59 -5.57
N THR A 174 10.04 18.22 -6.32
CA THR A 174 9.68 19.24 -7.31
C THR A 174 9.41 18.65 -8.69
N GLU A 175 9.77 17.39 -8.89
CA GLU A 175 9.65 16.64 -10.12
C GLU A 175 8.47 15.68 -10.04
N GLU A 176 7.89 15.37 -11.19
CA GLU A 176 6.78 14.42 -11.29
C GLU A 176 7.23 13.01 -10.91
N ILE A 177 6.48 12.36 -10.02
CA ILE A 177 6.68 10.97 -9.65
C ILE A 177 6.08 10.08 -10.74
N ILE A 178 6.93 9.30 -11.42
CA ILE A 178 6.51 8.37 -12.47
C ILE A 178 6.07 7.03 -11.87
N GLY A 179 6.61 6.66 -10.73
CA GLY A 179 6.24 5.44 -10.02
C GLY A 179 6.84 5.40 -8.62
N SER A 180 6.17 4.67 -7.75
CA SER A 180 6.61 4.38 -6.39
C SER A 180 6.55 2.89 -6.10
N PHE A 181 7.37 2.43 -5.19
CA PHE A 181 7.37 1.06 -4.69
C PHE A 181 7.97 1.02 -3.28
N HIS A 182 7.56 0.08 -2.48
CA HIS A 182 8.02 -0.01 -1.09
C HIS A 182 8.06 -1.44 -0.57
N ASP A 183 8.84 -1.64 0.50
CA ASP A 183 8.81 -2.79 1.38
C ASP A 183 8.85 -2.34 2.86
N ASP A 184 9.07 -3.22 3.79
CA ASP A 184 9.19 -2.92 5.22
C ASP A 184 10.45 -2.11 5.60
N SER A 185 11.41 -1.94 4.68
CA SER A 185 12.71 -1.32 4.93
C SER A 185 12.96 0.00 4.20
N GLN A 186 12.27 0.24 3.10
CA GLN A 186 12.50 1.39 2.23
C GLN A 186 11.34 1.68 1.30
N ILE A 187 11.32 2.92 0.80
CA ILE A 187 10.46 3.36 -0.29
C ILE A 187 11.33 3.87 -1.44
N GLY A 188 10.94 3.58 -2.66
CA GLY A 188 11.60 4.02 -3.88
C GLY A 188 10.69 4.85 -4.76
N PHE A 189 11.28 5.80 -5.45
CA PHE A 189 10.59 6.66 -6.42
C PHE A 189 11.35 6.68 -7.74
N LEU A 190 10.60 6.79 -8.81
CA LEU A 190 11.11 6.96 -10.17
C LEU A 190 10.71 8.33 -10.71
N PHE A 191 11.68 8.97 -11.32
CA PHE A 191 11.54 10.25 -12.00
C PHE A 191 12.06 10.11 -13.43
N LEU A 192 11.57 10.93 -14.34
CA LEU A 192 12.20 11.06 -15.66
C LEU A 192 13.61 11.65 -15.50
N ASN A 193 14.55 11.15 -16.26
CA ASN A 193 15.91 11.64 -16.24
C ASN A 193 16.14 12.59 -17.42
N GLU A 194 16.23 13.87 -17.16
CA GLU A 194 16.37 14.92 -18.18
C GLU A 194 17.75 14.94 -18.86
N ASP A 195 18.77 14.31 -18.28
CA ASP A 195 20.18 14.35 -18.72
C ASP A 195 20.55 13.34 -19.84
N GLY A 196 19.59 12.62 -20.40
CA GLY A 196 19.67 12.04 -21.73
C GLY A 196 20.31 10.67 -21.94
N ASP A 197 21.04 10.08 -21.00
CA ASP A 197 21.73 8.79 -21.21
C ASP A 197 20.93 7.57 -20.72
N GLN A 198 19.99 7.76 -19.79
CA GLN A 198 19.10 6.74 -19.26
C GLN A 198 17.74 7.35 -18.94
N GLU A 199 16.66 6.60 -19.17
CA GLU A 199 15.30 7.13 -19.16
C GLU A 199 14.85 7.58 -17.78
N TYR A 200 15.23 6.86 -16.73
CA TYR A 200 14.73 7.12 -15.36
C TYR A 200 15.86 7.37 -14.37
N ARG A 201 15.50 8.13 -13.33
CA ARG A 201 16.25 8.26 -12.08
C ARG A 201 15.45 7.60 -10.96
N MET A 202 16.01 6.55 -10.35
CA MET A 202 15.47 5.88 -9.17
C MET A 202 16.11 6.48 -7.92
N GLU A 203 15.29 6.86 -6.96
CA GLU A 203 15.72 7.31 -5.63
C GLU A 203 15.14 6.41 -4.54
N LEU A 204 15.98 5.95 -3.62
CA LEU A 204 15.62 5.07 -2.53
C LEU A 204 15.76 5.80 -1.20
N TYR A 205 14.74 5.74 -0.36
CA TYR A 205 14.66 6.39 0.95
C TYR A 205 14.39 5.36 2.04
N ASN A 206 14.88 5.63 3.25
CA ASN A 206 14.41 4.94 4.44
C ASN A 206 13.22 5.68 5.07
N TYR A 207 12.57 5.06 6.03
CA TYR A 207 11.41 5.63 6.72
C TYR A 207 11.74 6.67 7.81
N SER A 208 12.95 7.21 7.82
CA SER A 208 13.28 8.47 8.50
C SER A 208 13.41 9.65 7.52
N GLY A 209 13.00 9.47 6.25
CA GLY A 209 13.11 10.48 5.20
C GLY A 209 14.50 10.65 4.60
N ARG A 210 15.47 9.81 4.98
CA ARG A 210 16.84 9.90 4.46
C ARG A 210 16.99 9.15 3.15
N ARG A 211 17.46 9.86 2.10
CA ARG A 211 17.83 9.23 0.84
C ARG A 211 19.01 8.30 1.01
N LYS A 212 18.83 7.02 0.69
CA LYS A 212 19.84 5.95 0.77
C LYS A 212 20.68 5.90 -0.51
N LYS A 213 20.02 5.99 -1.66
CA LYS A 213 20.65 5.82 -2.99
C LYS A 213 19.93 6.61 -4.06
N THR A 214 20.71 6.98 -5.09
CA THR A 214 20.20 7.43 -6.39
C THR A 214 20.82 6.57 -7.47
N ARG A 215 20.04 6.15 -8.47
CA ARG A 215 20.48 5.37 -9.63
C ARG A 215 19.85 5.92 -10.89
N LYS A 216 20.64 6.00 -11.96
CA LYS A 216 20.12 6.14 -13.31
C LYS A 216 19.84 4.74 -13.84
N ILE A 217 18.69 4.52 -14.41
CA ILE A 217 18.26 3.24 -14.94
C ILE A 217 17.64 3.44 -16.31
N ASP A 218 17.79 2.41 -17.14
CA ASP A 218 17.15 2.28 -18.42
C ASP A 218 16.30 1.00 -18.35
N ALA A 219 15.01 1.16 -18.30
CA ALA A 219 14.07 0.04 -18.19
C ALA A 219 12.74 0.45 -18.84
N THR A 220 12.10 -0.49 -19.50
CA THR A 220 10.74 -0.32 -19.99
C THR A 220 9.82 -1.13 -19.10
N PHE A 221 8.89 -0.49 -18.42
CA PHE A 221 8.00 -1.13 -17.45
C PHE A 221 6.61 -0.47 -17.42
N ASP A 222 5.61 -1.25 -17.05
CA ASP A 222 4.27 -0.77 -16.71
C ASP A 222 4.02 -0.97 -15.21
N ASN A 223 4.74 -1.91 -14.60
CA ASN A 223 4.63 -2.25 -13.19
C ASN A 223 6.00 -2.26 -12.51
N ILE A 224 6.03 -1.79 -11.26
CA ILE A 224 7.20 -1.82 -10.39
C ILE A 224 6.79 -2.23 -8.99
N LYS A 225 7.61 -3.09 -8.37
CA LYS A 225 7.48 -3.47 -6.96
C LYS A 225 8.80 -3.92 -6.36
N ILE A 226 8.82 -4.10 -5.06
CA ILE A 226 9.97 -4.69 -4.35
C ILE A 226 9.50 -5.92 -3.57
N GLU A 227 10.19 -7.02 -3.73
CA GLU A 227 9.93 -8.28 -3.03
C GLU A 227 11.23 -8.91 -2.56
N ASN A 228 11.28 -9.30 -1.29
CA ASN A 228 12.46 -9.95 -0.69
C ASN A 228 13.78 -9.25 -1.04
N GLY A 229 13.79 -7.91 -0.99
CA GLY A 229 14.98 -7.09 -1.27
C GLY A 229 15.38 -7.04 -2.75
N GLN A 230 14.48 -7.37 -3.68
CA GLN A 230 14.68 -7.16 -5.11
C GLN A 230 13.61 -6.25 -5.67
N ILE A 231 14.04 -5.29 -6.50
CA ILE A 231 13.13 -4.41 -7.22
C ILE A 231 12.85 -5.09 -8.56
N LEU A 232 11.57 -5.32 -8.82
CA LEU A 232 11.06 -5.96 -10.02
C LEU A 232 10.35 -4.90 -10.87
N MET A 233 10.81 -4.74 -12.10
CA MET A 233 10.16 -3.90 -13.10
C MET A 233 9.73 -4.79 -14.25
N TYR A 234 8.47 -4.75 -14.65
CA TYR A 234 7.97 -5.64 -15.69
C TYR A 234 6.87 -5.00 -16.53
N ASN A 235 6.72 -5.52 -17.72
CA ASN A 235 5.64 -5.22 -18.65
C ASN A 235 5.23 -6.50 -19.40
N GLU A 236 4.34 -6.37 -20.36
CA GLU A 236 3.88 -7.52 -21.18
C GLU A 236 5.02 -8.31 -21.87
N LYS A 237 6.18 -7.68 -22.13
CA LYS A 237 7.26 -8.26 -22.95
C LYS A 237 8.41 -8.86 -22.16
N GLY A 238 8.44 -8.63 -20.84
CA GLY A 238 9.54 -9.13 -20.01
C GLY A 238 9.70 -8.36 -18.70
N PHE A 239 10.85 -8.54 -18.11
CA PHE A 239 11.12 -7.95 -16.80
C PHE A 239 12.59 -7.71 -16.55
N ASP A 240 12.86 -6.67 -15.75
CA ASP A 240 14.16 -6.31 -15.20
C ASP A 240 14.15 -6.53 -13.69
N VAL A 241 15.24 -7.08 -13.20
CA VAL A 241 15.43 -7.31 -11.76
C VAL A 241 16.61 -6.51 -11.26
N PHE A 242 16.36 -5.71 -10.24
CA PHE A 242 17.39 -4.92 -9.57
C PHE A 242 17.56 -5.40 -8.12
N SER A 243 18.75 -5.18 -7.57
CA SER A 243 18.98 -5.38 -6.14
C SER A 243 18.24 -4.33 -5.31
N GLU A 244 18.14 -4.53 -4.01
CA GLU A 244 17.62 -3.57 -3.02
C GLU A 244 18.30 -2.18 -3.08
N THR A 245 19.47 -2.07 -3.70
CA THR A 245 20.22 -0.81 -3.90
C THR A 245 20.08 -0.24 -5.30
N GLY A 246 19.16 -0.77 -6.12
CA GLY A 246 18.90 -0.30 -7.48
C GLY A 246 19.96 -0.69 -8.51
N ARG A 247 20.76 -1.75 -8.26
CA ARG A 247 21.72 -2.26 -9.25
C ARG A 247 21.04 -3.34 -10.10
N LEU A 248 21.02 -3.16 -11.42
CA LEU A 248 20.52 -4.16 -12.35
C LEU A 248 21.23 -5.51 -12.13
N ARG A 249 20.46 -6.56 -11.96
CA ARG A 249 20.90 -7.95 -11.81
C ARG A 249 20.83 -8.70 -13.11
N PHE A 250 19.70 -8.64 -13.78
CA PHE A 250 19.48 -9.21 -15.10
C PHE A 250 18.21 -8.66 -15.74
N THR A 251 18.11 -8.82 -17.05
CA THR A 251 16.97 -8.53 -17.89
C THR A 251 16.49 -9.83 -18.53
N SER A 252 15.22 -10.04 -18.62
CA SER A 252 14.60 -11.21 -19.29
C SER A 252 13.49 -10.76 -20.24
N ALA A 253 13.65 -11.10 -21.51
CA ALA A 253 12.51 -11.07 -22.43
C ALA A 253 11.64 -12.30 -22.20
N TYR A 254 10.32 -12.13 -22.37
CA TYR A 254 9.36 -13.21 -22.21
C TYR A 254 8.44 -13.29 -23.43
N GLU A 255 8.15 -14.53 -23.90
CA GLU A 255 7.41 -14.74 -25.14
C GLU A 255 5.90 -14.54 -24.97
N LYS A 256 5.40 -14.68 -23.74
CA LYS A 256 3.99 -14.48 -23.38
C LYS A 256 3.83 -13.15 -22.66
N GLU A 257 2.64 -12.59 -22.71
CA GLU A 257 2.31 -11.38 -21.94
C GLU A 257 2.41 -11.64 -20.43
N VAL A 258 3.30 -10.90 -19.77
CA VAL A 258 3.50 -10.98 -18.31
C VAL A 258 2.44 -10.11 -17.64
N GLU A 259 1.53 -10.73 -16.89
CA GLU A 259 0.53 -10.02 -16.09
C GLU A 259 1.06 -9.72 -14.68
N GLU A 260 1.81 -10.66 -14.11
CA GLU A 260 2.35 -10.51 -12.76
C GLU A 260 3.68 -11.27 -12.62
N LEU A 261 4.55 -10.78 -11.75
CA LEU A 261 5.86 -11.34 -11.49
C LEU A 261 6.09 -11.44 -9.98
N PHE A 262 6.49 -12.62 -9.48
CA PHE A 262 6.81 -12.83 -8.07
C PHE A 262 8.23 -13.37 -7.88
N TYR A 263 8.91 -12.93 -6.82
CA TYR A 263 10.20 -13.42 -6.40
C TYR A 263 10.11 -14.14 -5.04
N PHE A 264 10.47 -15.41 -5.00
CA PHE A 264 10.33 -16.24 -3.81
C PHE A 264 11.55 -16.25 -2.86
N GLY A 265 12.47 -15.29 -3.00
CA GLY A 265 13.58 -15.11 -2.05
C GLY A 265 14.66 -16.19 -2.09
N SER A 266 14.46 -17.34 -2.71
CA SER A 266 15.42 -18.44 -2.75
C SER A 266 15.79 -18.86 -4.17
N PHE A 267 17.08 -19.19 -4.37
CA PHE A 267 17.59 -19.82 -5.61
C PHE A 267 17.33 -19.04 -6.92
N ARG A 268 17.14 -17.72 -6.87
CA ARG A 268 16.81 -16.91 -8.05
C ARG A 268 15.61 -17.48 -8.81
N THR A 269 14.56 -17.84 -8.08
CA THR A 269 13.35 -18.43 -8.62
C THR A 269 12.27 -17.36 -8.68
N TYR A 270 11.66 -17.24 -9.84
CA TYR A 270 10.58 -16.29 -10.11
C TYR A 270 9.35 -17.06 -10.60
N LEU A 271 8.19 -16.59 -10.22
CA LEU A 271 6.92 -17.02 -10.80
C LEU A 271 6.44 -15.92 -11.75
N VAL A 272 6.34 -16.26 -13.02
CA VAL A 272 5.72 -15.39 -14.03
C VAL A 272 4.29 -15.84 -14.21
N VAL A 273 3.36 -14.94 -13.98
CA VAL A 273 1.93 -15.15 -14.22
C VAL A 273 1.60 -14.54 -15.56
N THR A 274 0.95 -15.34 -16.39
CA THR A 274 0.40 -14.93 -17.67
C THR A 274 -1.10 -15.22 -17.68
N LYS A 275 -1.82 -14.73 -18.67
CA LYS A 275 -3.25 -14.98 -18.80
C LYS A 275 -3.65 -16.46 -18.71
N ASP A 276 -2.79 -17.34 -19.22
CA ASP A 276 -3.11 -18.75 -19.40
C ASP A 276 -2.21 -19.71 -18.59
N SER A 277 -1.17 -19.20 -17.89
CA SER A 277 -0.20 -20.07 -17.21
C SER A 277 0.51 -19.42 -16.03
N PHE A 278 1.05 -20.28 -15.17
CA PHE A 278 1.99 -19.96 -14.10
C PHE A 278 3.33 -20.63 -14.45
N ASP A 279 4.34 -19.86 -14.78
CA ASP A 279 5.61 -20.37 -15.23
C ASP A 279 6.72 -20.09 -14.21
N TRP A 280 7.33 -21.17 -13.68
CA TRP A 280 8.47 -21.05 -12.76
C TRP A 280 9.76 -20.90 -13.55
N ILE A 281 10.45 -19.78 -13.32
CA ILE A 281 11.72 -19.47 -13.96
C ILE A 281 12.83 -19.48 -12.93
N ARG A 282 13.92 -20.16 -13.25
CA ARG A 282 15.16 -20.13 -12.47
C ARG A 282 16.26 -19.49 -13.29
N VAL A 283 16.76 -18.34 -12.82
CA VAL A 283 17.91 -17.64 -13.42
C VAL A 283 19.19 -18.31 -12.97
N LYS A 284 20.04 -18.70 -13.94
CA LYS A 284 21.33 -19.37 -13.71
C LYS A 284 22.43 -18.41 -13.29
#